data_d9ee81d5b64f5c56ecc955eee269af17
#
_entry.id   d9ee81d5b64f5c56ecc955eee269af17
#
_cell.length_a   1.000
_cell.length_b   1.000
_cell.length_c   1.000
_cell.angle_alpha   90.00
_cell.angle_beta   90.00
_cell.angle_gamma   90.00
#
_symmetry.space_group_name_H-M   'P 1'
#
loop_
_entity.id
_entity.type
_entity.pdbx_description
1 polymer ?
#
loop_
_entity_poly.entity_id
_entity_poly.type
_entity_poly.pdbx_seq_one_letter_code
_entity_poly.pdbx_strand_id
1 'polypeptide(L)'
;MTDQLKEILNELSKDQLIYLIEQFYHSQFLISETCVDESKCHISSEKAVQKIRSYLYNMPDTYNVDNFKARIDLRMGKITVDEYRKIVGLD
;
A
#
# COMPACT_ATOMS: atom_id res chain seq x y z
N MET A 1 -8.41 13.27 -5.34
CA MET A 1 -8.85 12.31 -4.29
C MET A 1 -10.38 12.31 -4.24
N THR A 2 -11.02 11.14 -4.23
CA THR A 2 -12.47 11.03 -4.17
C THR A 2 -13.01 11.39 -2.79
N ASP A 3 -14.26 11.82 -2.72
CA ASP A 3 -14.92 12.14 -1.44
C ASP A 3 -14.99 10.90 -0.55
N GLN A 4 -15.24 9.72 -1.14
CA GLN A 4 -15.28 8.45 -0.42
C GLN A 4 -13.95 8.14 0.26
N LEU A 5 -12.83 8.36 -0.43
CA LEU A 5 -11.51 8.15 0.15
C LEU A 5 -11.24 9.15 1.29
N LYS A 6 -11.64 10.42 1.12
CA LYS A 6 -11.50 11.41 2.18
C LYS A 6 -12.27 11.03 3.44
N GLU A 7 -13.48 10.53 3.29
CA GLU A 7 -14.28 10.05 4.42
C GLU A 7 -13.60 8.92 5.16
N ILE A 8 -13.06 7.94 4.42
CA ILE A 8 -12.34 6.82 5.01
C ILE A 8 -11.10 7.28 5.75
N LEU A 9 -10.31 8.18 5.14
CA LEU A 9 -9.11 8.71 5.78
C LEU A 9 -9.43 9.47 7.07
N ASN A 10 -10.56 10.18 7.11
CA ASN A 10 -11.01 10.87 8.31
C ASN A 10 -11.43 9.91 9.44
N GLU A 11 -11.82 8.69 9.11
CA GLU A 11 -12.20 7.67 10.08
C GLU A 11 -11.01 6.90 10.65
N LEU A 12 -9.83 7.02 10.02
CA LEU A 12 -8.64 6.31 10.47
C LEU A 12 -8.06 6.95 11.72
N SER A 13 -7.52 6.13 12.62
CA SER A 13 -6.78 6.61 13.78
C SER A 13 -5.46 7.25 13.33
N LYS A 14 -4.86 8.02 14.24
CA LYS A 14 -3.54 8.61 13.99
C LYS A 14 -2.50 7.52 13.67
N ASP A 15 -2.52 6.41 14.39
CA ASP A 15 -1.59 5.30 14.16
C ASP A 15 -1.79 4.67 12.78
N GLN A 16 -3.03 4.51 12.36
CA GLN A 16 -3.34 3.99 11.02
C GLN A 16 -2.85 4.94 9.94
N LEU A 17 -3.02 6.26 10.12
CA LEU A 17 -2.55 7.27 9.18
C LEU A 17 -1.02 7.30 9.11
N ILE A 18 -0.33 7.22 10.23
CA ILE A 18 1.13 7.19 10.28
C ILE A 18 1.64 5.94 9.54
N TYR A 19 1.05 4.78 9.81
CA TYR A 19 1.41 3.54 9.12
C TYR A 19 1.26 3.68 7.60
N LEU A 20 0.14 4.23 7.17
CA LEU A 20 -0.15 4.42 5.75
C LEU A 20 0.89 5.34 5.09
N ILE A 21 1.23 6.44 5.72
CA ILE A 21 2.23 7.39 5.23
C ILE A 21 3.61 6.72 5.15
N GLU A 22 3.99 5.95 6.17
CA GLU A 22 5.25 5.22 6.17
C GLU A 22 5.33 4.23 5.02
N GLN A 23 4.24 3.52 4.72
CA GLN A 23 4.20 2.57 3.60
C GLN A 23 4.37 3.29 2.26
N PHE A 24 3.69 4.40 2.05
CA PHE A 24 3.85 5.18 0.82
C PHE A 24 5.26 5.75 0.70
N TYR A 25 5.81 6.29 1.77
CA TYR A 25 7.17 6.83 1.78
C TYR A 25 8.19 5.75 1.44
N HIS A 26 8.08 4.58 2.06
CA HIS A 26 8.99 3.46 1.80
C HIS A 26 8.92 2.99 0.34
N SER A 27 7.71 2.84 -0.19
CA SER A 27 7.52 2.44 -1.59
C SER A 27 8.05 3.48 -2.56
N GLN A 28 7.85 4.76 -2.29
CA GLN A 28 8.40 5.85 -3.10
C GLN A 28 9.92 5.80 -3.13
N PHE A 29 10.55 5.55 -1.99
CA PHE A 29 12.01 5.43 -1.90
C PHE A 29 12.52 4.27 -2.75
N LEU A 30 11.91 3.09 -2.65
CA LEU A 30 12.30 1.91 -3.42
C LEU A 30 12.12 2.12 -4.93
N ILE A 31 11.03 2.75 -5.33
CA ILE A 31 10.76 3.06 -6.74
C ILE A 31 11.81 4.04 -7.26
N SER A 32 12.13 5.08 -6.48
CA SER A 32 13.13 6.08 -6.85
C SER A 32 14.50 5.46 -7.01
N GLU A 33 14.93 4.58 -6.09
CA GLU A 33 16.20 3.87 -6.20
C GLU A 33 16.26 3.00 -7.46
N THR A 34 15.15 2.31 -7.76
CA THR A 34 15.07 1.45 -8.96
C THR A 34 15.22 2.28 -10.24
N CYS A 35 14.59 3.45 -10.30
CA CYS A 35 14.72 4.35 -11.43
C CYS A 35 16.17 4.86 -11.60
N VAL A 36 16.84 5.17 -10.49
CA VAL A 36 18.25 5.59 -10.51
C VAL A 36 19.14 4.45 -11.01
N ASP A 37 18.93 3.23 -10.51
CA ASP A 37 19.70 2.05 -10.92
C ASP A 37 19.53 1.77 -12.41
N GLU A 38 18.30 1.89 -12.93
CA GLU A 38 18.04 1.72 -14.36
C GLU A 38 18.74 2.81 -15.18
N SER A 39 18.65 4.08 -14.77
CA SER A 39 19.26 5.19 -15.49
C SER A 39 20.78 5.10 -15.53
N LYS A 40 21.39 4.45 -14.53
CA LYS A 40 22.84 4.21 -14.46
C LYS A 40 23.26 2.88 -15.09
N CYS A 41 22.30 2.18 -15.72
CA CYS A 41 22.53 0.88 -16.35
C CYS A 41 22.99 -0.22 -15.39
N HIS A 42 22.68 -0.09 -14.09
CA HIS A 42 22.96 -1.14 -13.10
C HIS A 42 21.98 -2.31 -13.22
N ILE A 43 20.76 -2.06 -13.71
CA ILE A 43 19.75 -3.06 -14.03
C ILE A 43 19.13 -2.74 -15.38
N SER A 44 18.56 -3.75 -16.03
CA SER A 44 17.83 -3.56 -17.28
C SER A 44 16.50 -2.83 -17.06
N SER A 45 16.00 -2.17 -18.10
CA SER A 45 14.68 -1.54 -18.04
C SER A 45 13.56 -2.54 -17.74
N GLU A 46 13.66 -3.76 -18.29
CA GLU A 46 12.69 -4.82 -18.02
C GLU A 46 12.68 -5.20 -16.53
N LYS A 47 13.86 -5.37 -15.94
CA LYS A 47 13.98 -5.70 -14.52
C LYS A 47 13.49 -4.56 -13.63
N ALA A 48 13.77 -3.31 -14.02
CA ALA A 48 13.27 -2.13 -13.30
C ALA A 48 11.74 -2.10 -13.29
N VAL A 49 11.09 -2.36 -14.43
CA VAL A 49 9.63 -2.42 -14.53
C VAL A 49 9.06 -3.50 -13.63
N GLN A 50 9.67 -4.69 -13.60
CA GLN A 50 9.23 -5.77 -12.73
C GLN A 50 9.31 -5.40 -11.24
N LYS A 51 10.41 -4.75 -10.83
CA LYS A 51 10.58 -4.30 -9.45
C LYS A 51 9.54 -3.24 -9.07
N ILE A 52 9.32 -2.25 -9.93
CA ILE A 52 8.36 -1.18 -9.69
C ILE A 52 6.94 -1.76 -9.57
N ARG A 53 6.56 -2.70 -10.43
CA ARG A 53 5.27 -3.37 -10.33
C ARG A 53 5.10 -4.09 -8.99
N SER A 54 6.15 -4.76 -8.51
CA SER A 54 6.14 -5.42 -7.22
C SER A 54 5.91 -4.44 -6.08
N TYR A 55 6.60 -3.30 -6.09
CA TYR A 55 6.43 -2.27 -5.06
C TYR A 55 5.03 -1.67 -5.08
N LEU A 56 4.51 -1.38 -6.26
CA LEU A 56 3.15 -0.86 -6.42
C LEU A 56 2.09 -1.86 -5.96
N TYR A 57 2.30 -3.14 -6.26
CA TYR A 57 1.39 -4.20 -5.83
C TYR A 57 1.31 -4.30 -4.30
N ASN A 58 2.41 -4.05 -3.61
CA ASN A 58 2.48 -4.12 -2.15
C ASN A 58 2.03 -2.83 -1.46
N MET A 59 1.79 -1.74 -2.20
CA MET A 59 1.25 -0.51 -1.63
C MET A 59 -0.24 -0.67 -1.27
N PRO A 60 -0.71 0.07 -0.26
CA PRO A 60 -2.15 0.11 0.00
C PRO A 60 -2.92 0.59 -1.23
N ASP A 61 -3.93 -0.17 -1.62
CA ASP A 61 -4.74 0.15 -2.79
C ASP A 61 -5.73 1.27 -2.45
N THR A 62 -5.51 2.45 -3.05
CA THR A 62 -6.37 3.61 -2.85
C THR A 62 -7.48 3.73 -3.90
N TYR A 63 -7.49 2.84 -4.91
CA TYR A 63 -8.54 2.82 -5.93
C TYR A 63 -9.75 2.01 -5.48
N ASN A 64 -9.52 0.97 -4.68
CA ASN A 64 -10.59 0.17 -4.10
C ASN A 64 -10.68 0.51 -2.62
N VAL A 65 -11.67 1.32 -2.28
CA VAL A 65 -11.84 1.82 -0.91
C VAL A 65 -12.67 0.89 -0.03
N ASP A 66 -13.29 -0.14 -0.62
CA ASP A 66 -14.07 -1.11 0.14
C ASP A 66 -13.12 -1.86 1.09
N ASN A 67 -13.52 -1.93 2.34
CA ASN A 67 -12.76 -2.61 3.39
C ASN A 67 -11.33 -2.05 3.60
N PHE A 68 -11.09 -0.80 3.17
CA PHE A 68 -9.76 -0.17 3.25
C PHE A 68 -9.21 -0.16 4.67
N LYS A 69 -10.05 0.20 5.65
CA LYS A 69 -9.66 0.21 7.06
C LYS A 69 -9.28 -1.19 7.56
N ALA A 70 -10.06 -2.21 7.18
CA ALA A 70 -9.76 -3.59 7.56
C ALA A 70 -8.44 -4.07 6.95
N ARG A 71 -8.14 -3.67 5.71
CA ARG A 71 -6.86 -4.01 5.07
C ARG A 71 -5.67 -3.35 5.78
N ILE A 72 -5.83 -2.11 6.22
CA ILE A 72 -4.79 -1.43 7.00
C ILE A 72 -4.59 -2.15 8.33
N ASP A 73 -5.66 -2.48 9.04
CA ASP A 73 -5.58 -3.18 10.32
C ASP A 73 -4.92 -4.54 10.18
N LEU A 74 -5.22 -5.27 9.10
CA LEU A 74 -4.56 -6.55 8.81
C LEU A 74 -3.05 -6.35 8.62
N ARG A 75 -2.64 -5.36 7.84
CA ARG A 75 -1.23 -5.07 7.58
C ARG A 75 -0.48 -4.62 8.83
N MET A 76 -1.15 -3.88 9.70
CA MET A 76 -0.58 -3.43 10.99
C MET A 76 -0.52 -4.55 12.02
N GLY A 77 -1.12 -5.70 11.74
CA GLY A 77 -1.19 -6.81 12.68
C GLY A 77 -2.21 -6.63 13.79
N LYS A 78 -3.15 -5.69 13.65
CA LYS A 78 -4.20 -5.45 14.63
C LYS A 78 -5.32 -6.49 14.58
N ILE A 79 -5.52 -7.11 13.43
CA ILE A 79 -6.48 -8.18 13.23
C ILE A 79 -5.79 -9.36 12.54
N THR A 80 -6.36 -10.55 12.74
CA THR A 80 -5.86 -11.78 12.08
C THR A 80 -6.45 -11.91 10.67
N VAL A 81 -5.86 -12.82 9.88
CA VAL A 81 -6.40 -13.15 8.55
C VAL A 81 -7.84 -13.65 8.65
N ASP A 82 -8.13 -14.49 9.66
CA ASP A 82 -9.48 -15.02 9.87
C ASP A 82 -10.47 -13.91 10.20
N GLU A 83 -10.08 -12.96 11.07
CA GLU A 83 -10.90 -11.80 11.39
C GLU A 83 -11.13 -10.93 10.15
N TYR A 84 -10.10 -10.73 9.35
CA TYR A 84 -10.19 -9.98 8.09
C TYR A 84 -11.19 -10.64 7.14
N ARG A 85 -11.13 -11.95 6.96
CA ARG A 85 -12.06 -12.70 6.10
C ARG A 85 -13.52 -12.53 6.54
N LYS A 86 -13.75 -12.52 7.83
CA LYS A 86 -15.11 -12.30 8.38
C LYS A 86 -15.61 -10.89 8.08
N ILE A 87 -14.74 -9.89 8.24
CA ILE A 87 -15.10 -8.48 7.99
C ILE A 87 -15.45 -8.27 6.53
N VAL A 88 -14.68 -8.84 5.61
CA VAL A 88 -14.87 -8.65 4.16
C VAL A 88 -15.85 -9.66 3.54
N GLY A 89 -16.35 -10.60 4.32
CA GLY A 89 -17.37 -11.56 3.85
C GLY A 89 -16.82 -12.68 2.98
N LEU A 90 -15.56 -13.09 3.18
CA LEU A 90 -14.93 -14.17 2.42
C LEU A 90 -15.07 -15.56 3.07
N ASP A 91 -15.75 -15.65 4.18
CA ASP A 91 -16.02 -16.94 4.84
C ASP A 91 -17.15 -17.70 4.15
#